data_4d54a62623d1fc7c35c68564171ccccf
#
_entry.id   4d54a62623d1fc7c35c68564171ccccf
#
_cell.length_a   1.000
_cell.length_b   1.000
_cell.length_c   1.000
_cell.angle_alpha   90.00
_cell.angle_beta   90.00
_cell.angle_gamma   90.00
#
_symmetry.space_group_name_H-M   'P 1'
#
loop_
_entity.id
_entity.type
_entity.pdbx_description
1 polymer ?
#
loop_
_entity_poly.entity_id
_entity_poly.type
_entity_poly.pdbx_seq_one_letter_code
_entity_poly.pdbx_strand_id
1 'polypeptide(L)'
;MSKNNDYDWRDDAACKGLPTEWFFPETKDHEMQSRGLDVCAGCSVKKDCYEYALPYEEFGTWGGVNQGKRLKARRVYFKIQRAERSVNHWDCGSEKGYQYLRRQAAKNGVTPIQCNPCRLAHNLYNVEYDALKK
;
A
#
# COMPACT_ATOMS: atom_id res chain seq x y z
N MET A 1 -24.32 -4.79 4.09
CA MET A 1 -24.13 -5.23 3.74
C MET A 1 -23.80 -5.74 3.30
N SER A 2 -23.62 -6.00 3.16
CA SER A 2 -23.31 -6.64 2.70
C SER A 2 -22.93 -6.95 2.06
N LYS A 3 -22.77 -6.89 2.03
CA LYS A 3 -22.55 -7.37 1.28
C LYS A 3 -22.37 -8.51 1.02
N ASN A 4 -22.81 -8.79 1.11
CA ASN A 4 -22.75 -10.05 0.69
C ASN A 4 -22.15 -10.24 -0.55
N ASN A 5 -20.97 -9.84 -0.64
CA ASN A 5 -20.24 -9.96 -1.79
C ASN A 5 -19.54 -11.28 -1.70
N ASP A 6 -19.97 -12.20 -2.47
CA ASP A 6 -19.34 -13.50 -2.56
C ASP A 6 -18.01 -13.43 -3.31
N TYR A 7 -17.65 -12.25 -3.80
CA TYR A 7 -16.40 -12.09 -4.52
C TYR A 7 -15.20 -12.22 -3.58
N ASP A 8 -14.32 -13.13 -3.93
CA ASP A 8 -13.04 -13.25 -3.23
C ASP A 8 -11.96 -12.95 -4.27
N TRP A 9 -11.23 -11.86 -4.08
CA TRP A 9 -10.18 -11.45 -5.01
C TRP A 9 -9.11 -12.53 -5.20
N ARG A 10 -8.95 -13.41 -4.22
CA ARG A 10 -7.96 -14.49 -4.30
C ARG A 10 -8.25 -15.44 -5.47
N ASP A 11 -9.49 -15.57 -5.85
CA ASP A 11 -9.86 -16.44 -6.97
C ASP A 11 -9.31 -15.93 -8.30
N ASP A 12 -9.09 -14.62 -8.42
CA ASP A 12 -8.56 -14.00 -9.63
C ASP A 12 -7.06 -13.77 -9.56
N ALA A 13 -6.40 -14.22 -8.51
CA ALA A 13 -4.97 -13.98 -8.33
C ALA A 13 -4.15 -14.77 -9.35
N ALA A 14 -3.21 -14.10 -10.02
CA ALA A 14 -2.34 -14.74 -11.00
C ALA A 14 -1.45 -15.81 -10.38
N CYS A 15 -1.17 -15.71 -9.08
CA CYS A 15 -0.31 -16.67 -8.37
C CYS A 15 -1.03 -17.96 -7.98
N LYS A 16 -2.33 -18.05 -8.21
CA LYS A 16 -3.10 -19.22 -7.80
C LYS A 16 -2.56 -20.47 -8.50
N GLY A 17 -2.20 -21.47 -7.71
CA GLY A 17 -1.66 -22.72 -8.24
C GLY A 17 -0.17 -22.71 -8.55
N LEU A 18 0.52 -21.61 -8.31
CA LEU A 18 1.96 -21.52 -8.53
C LEU A 18 2.75 -21.85 -7.26
N PRO A 19 4.05 -22.17 -7.38
CA PRO A 19 4.85 -22.54 -6.21
C PRO A 19 4.88 -21.45 -5.14
N THR A 20 4.63 -21.85 -3.90
CA THR A 20 4.61 -20.93 -2.77
C THR A 20 5.96 -20.25 -2.53
N GLU A 21 7.06 -20.95 -2.79
CA GLU A 21 8.40 -20.41 -2.56
C GLU A 21 8.72 -19.18 -3.41
N TRP A 22 7.98 -18.95 -4.49
CA TRP A 22 8.15 -17.73 -5.30
C TRP A 22 7.68 -16.50 -4.54
N PHE A 23 6.72 -16.68 -3.63
CA PHE A 23 6.08 -15.58 -2.90
C PHE A 23 6.53 -15.48 -1.44
N PHE A 24 7.15 -16.56 -0.95
CA PHE A 24 7.75 -16.60 0.39
C PHE A 24 9.19 -17.07 0.26
N PRO A 25 10.02 -16.37 -0.51
CA PRO A 25 11.40 -16.80 -0.72
C PRO A 25 12.25 -16.57 0.53
N GLU A 26 13.32 -17.33 0.65
CA GLU A 26 14.31 -17.06 1.67
C GLU A 26 14.94 -15.70 1.40
N THR A 27 15.43 -15.06 2.44
CA THR A 27 15.88 -13.66 2.40
C THR A 27 16.85 -13.35 1.26
N LYS A 28 17.70 -14.31 0.91
CA LYS A 28 18.74 -14.08 -0.12
C LYS A 28 18.40 -14.70 -1.46
N ASP A 29 17.23 -15.29 -1.60
CA ASP A 29 16.85 -15.94 -2.85
C ASP A 29 16.19 -14.94 -3.80
N HIS A 30 17.03 -14.16 -4.45
CA HIS A 30 16.55 -13.12 -5.36
C HIS A 30 15.89 -13.68 -6.61
N GLU A 31 16.29 -14.87 -7.04
CA GLU A 31 15.69 -15.50 -8.22
C GLU A 31 14.22 -15.85 -7.97
N MET A 32 13.94 -16.50 -6.85
CA MET A 32 12.56 -16.84 -6.49
C MET A 32 11.71 -15.60 -6.28
N GLN A 33 12.28 -14.61 -5.60
CA GLN A 33 11.58 -13.33 -5.41
C GLN A 33 11.24 -12.68 -6.74
N SER A 34 12.17 -12.68 -7.68
CA SER A 34 11.96 -12.12 -9.01
C SER A 34 10.83 -12.81 -9.76
N ARG A 35 10.75 -14.15 -9.66
CA ARG A 35 9.67 -14.91 -10.28
C ARG A 35 8.31 -14.52 -9.72
N GLY A 36 8.21 -14.38 -8.40
CA GLY A 36 6.98 -13.96 -7.76
C GLY A 36 6.57 -12.55 -8.18
N LEU A 37 7.53 -11.64 -8.22
CA LEU A 37 7.25 -10.26 -8.63
C LEU A 37 6.78 -10.18 -10.08
N ASP A 38 7.35 -10.99 -10.97
CA ASP A 38 6.94 -11.03 -12.37
C ASP A 38 5.48 -11.49 -12.51
N VAL A 39 5.07 -12.48 -11.72
CA VAL A 39 3.69 -12.94 -11.71
C VAL A 39 2.77 -11.82 -11.22
N CYS A 40 3.16 -11.17 -10.13
CA CYS A 40 2.37 -10.07 -9.56
C CYS A 40 2.21 -8.91 -10.54
N ALA A 41 3.23 -8.65 -11.37
CA ALA A 41 3.18 -7.55 -12.33
C ALA A 41 2.00 -7.68 -13.29
N GLY A 42 1.59 -8.91 -13.63
CA GLY A 42 0.45 -9.15 -14.51
C GLY A 42 -0.85 -9.49 -13.78
N CYS A 43 -0.87 -9.37 -12.48
CA CYS A 43 -2.03 -9.78 -11.69
C CYS A 43 -3.12 -8.69 -11.66
N SER A 44 -4.35 -9.08 -11.98
CA SER A 44 -5.47 -8.15 -12.04
C SER A 44 -5.95 -7.68 -10.67
N VAL A 45 -5.63 -8.42 -9.60
CA VAL A 45 -6.06 -8.10 -8.23
C VAL A 45 -4.89 -7.66 -7.35
N LYS A 46 -3.86 -7.12 -7.97
CA LYS A 46 -2.64 -6.68 -7.28
C LYS A 46 -2.94 -5.69 -6.16
N LYS A 47 -3.80 -4.73 -6.42
CA LYS A 47 -4.18 -3.72 -5.45
C LYS A 47 -4.91 -4.32 -4.26
N ASP A 48 -5.90 -5.18 -4.51
CA ASP A 48 -6.65 -5.85 -3.44
C ASP A 48 -5.73 -6.68 -2.56
N CYS A 49 -4.78 -7.38 -3.19
CA CYS A 49 -3.81 -8.21 -2.52
C CYS A 49 -2.91 -7.38 -1.60
N TYR A 50 -2.39 -6.28 -2.10
CA TYR A 50 -1.52 -5.40 -1.33
C TYR A 50 -2.27 -4.78 -0.14
N GLU A 51 -3.47 -4.27 -0.38
CA GLU A 51 -4.27 -3.63 0.68
C GLU A 51 -4.62 -4.60 1.80
N TYR A 52 -4.94 -5.84 1.44
CA TYR A 52 -5.17 -6.87 2.43
C TYR A 52 -3.91 -7.14 3.25
N ALA A 53 -2.78 -7.34 2.57
CA ALA A 53 -1.56 -7.78 3.21
C ALA A 53 -0.93 -6.71 4.12
N LEU A 54 -1.15 -5.44 3.81
CA LEU A 54 -0.46 -4.35 4.51
C LEU A 54 -0.61 -4.44 6.03
N PRO A 55 -1.81 -4.53 6.60
CA PRO A 55 -1.95 -4.67 8.05
C PRO A 55 -1.87 -6.10 8.58
N TYR A 56 -2.14 -7.11 7.74
CA TYR A 56 -2.34 -8.47 8.25
C TYR A 56 -1.20 -9.44 7.98
N GLU A 57 -0.40 -9.22 6.93
CA GLU A 57 0.63 -10.18 6.56
C GLU A 57 2.03 -9.64 6.79
N GLU A 58 2.79 -10.33 7.62
CA GLU A 58 4.15 -9.90 7.94
C GLU A 58 5.16 -10.40 6.92
N PHE A 59 4.97 -11.61 6.40
CA PHE A 59 5.94 -12.26 5.52
C PHE A 59 5.46 -12.34 4.07
N GLY A 60 6.40 -12.44 3.16
CA GLY A 60 6.12 -12.76 1.77
C GLY A 60 5.95 -11.57 0.85
N THR A 61 5.83 -11.89 -0.43
CA THR A 61 5.56 -10.93 -1.51
C THR A 61 4.06 -10.88 -1.75
N TRP A 62 3.50 -9.70 -1.64
CA TRP A 62 2.06 -9.49 -1.79
C TRP A 62 1.81 -8.27 -2.66
N GLY A 63 0.92 -8.41 -3.65
CA GLY A 63 0.54 -7.29 -4.49
C GLY A 63 1.68 -6.67 -5.29
N GLY A 64 2.68 -7.46 -5.63
CA GLY A 64 3.83 -6.96 -6.38
C GLY A 64 4.85 -6.22 -5.54
N VAL A 65 4.76 -6.31 -4.22
CA VAL A 65 5.69 -5.64 -3.31
C VAL A 65 6.36 -6.67 -2.43
N ASN A 66 7.67 -6.70 -2.43
CA ASN A 66 8.42 -7.69 -1.66
C ASN A 66 8.31 -7.41 -0.15
N GLN A 67 8.72 -8.40 0.64
CA GLN A 67 8.57 -8.34 2.10
C GLN A 67 9.25 -7.11 2.71
N GLY A 68 10.46 -6.79 2.28
CA GLY A 68 11.20 -5.65 2.84
C GLY A 68 10.48 -4.33 2.62
N LYS A 69 10.01 -4.10 1.40
CA LYS A 69 9.25 -2.87 1.08
C LYS A 69 7.92 -2.83 1.81
N ARG A 70 7.24 -3.98 1.89
CA ARG A 70 5.95 -4.04 2.60
C ARG A 70 6.10 -3.76 4.09
N LEU A 71 7.17 -4.25 4.72
CA LEU A 71 7.39 -3.99 6.14
C LEU A 71 7.63 -2.50 6.41
N LYS A 72 8.32 -1.82 5.50
CA LYS A 72 8.50 -0.36 5.61
C LYS A 72 7.15 0.35 5.50
N ALA A 73 6.35 -0.03 4.51
CA ALA A 73 5.02 0.56 4.31
C ALA A 73 4.11 0.27 5.50
N ARG A 74 4.20 -0.94 6.05
CA ARG A 74 3.40 -1.33 7.22
C ARG A 74 3.71 -0.46 8.43
N ARG A 75 4.99 -0.16 8.65
CA ARG A 75 5.37 0.73 9.76
C ARG A 75 4.75 2.11 9.58
N VAL A 76 4.77 2.64 8.37
CA VAL A 76 4.14 3.94 8.08
C VAL A 76 2.63 3.86 8.26
N TYR A 77 2.01 2.79 7.79
CA TYR A 77 0.58 2.56 7.96
C TYR A 77 0.17 2.66 9.43
N PHE A 78 0.89 1.95 10.32
CA PHE A 78 0.56 1.96 11.73
C PHE A 78 0.88 3.32 12.39
N LYS A 79 1.90 4.02 11.91
CA LYS A 79 2.16 5.39 12.38
C LYS A 79 1.00 6.32 12.04
N ILE A 80 0.43 6.18 10.85
CA ILE A 80 -0.75 6.98 10.45
C ILE A 80 -1.91 6.70 11.39
N GLN A 81 -2.14 5.43 11.72
CA GLN A 81 -3.25 5.03 12.59
C GLN A 81 -3.10 5.59 14.00
N ARG A 82 -1.86 5.76 14.47
CA ARG A 82 -1.58 6.27 15.81
C ARG A 82 -1.33 7.75 15.89
N ALA A 83 -1.14 8.42 14.75
CA ALA A 83 -0.77 9.84 14.74
C ALA A 83 -1.92 10.71 15.21
N GLU A 84 -1.60 11.67 16.07
CA GLU A 84 -2.58 12.64 16.50
C GLU A 84 -2.84 13.62 15.36
N ARG A 85 -4.10 14.00 15.20
CA ARG A 85 -4.49 14.95 14.18
C ARG A 85 -4.33 16.36 14.71
N SER A 86 -3.53 17.14 14.02
CA SER A 86 -3.33 18.55 14.39
C SER A 86 -4.54 19.40 14.02
N VAL A 87 -5.25 19.00 12.98
CA VAL A 87 -6.37 19.75 12.42
C VAL A 87 -7.41 18.77 11.91
N ASN A 88 -8.67 19.10 12.15
CA ASN A 88 -9.74 18.36 11.50
C ASN A 88 -9.94 18.94 10.11
N HIS A 89 -9.77 18.12 9.11
CA HIS A 89 -10.01 18.54 7.74
C HIS A 89 -10.49 17.34 6.91
N TRP A 90 -10.96 17.65 5.72
CA TRP A 90 -11.53 16.63 4.84
C TRP A 90 -10.53 15.52 4.55
N ASP A 91 -10.97 14.29 4.74
CA ASP A 91 -10.22 13.05 4.41
C ASP A 91 -8.82 13.01 5.05
N CYS A 92 -8.72 13.43 6.29
CA CYS A 92 -7.45 13.48 7.03
C CYS A 92 -6.84 12.08 7.16
N GLY A 93 -5.52 12.00 6.99
CA GLY A 93 -4.79 10.74 7.09
C GLY A 93 -4.74 9.97 5.78
N SER A 94 -4.97 10.64 4.66
CA SER A 94 -4.95 10.02 3.34
C SER A 94 -4.21 10.89 2.35
N GLU A 95 -3.89 10.32 1.19
CA GLU A 95 -3.30 11.09 0.10
C GLU A 95 -4.26 12.19 -0.37
N LYS A 96 -5.56 11.88 -0.43
CA LYS A 96 -6.57 12.87 -0.82
C LYS A 96 -6.58 14.05 0.15
N GLY A 97 -6.48 13.78 1.45
CA GLY A 97 -6.41 14.83 2.47
C GLY A 97 -5.15 15.66 2.35
N TYR A 98 -4.02 15.01 2.06
CA TYR A 98 -2.77 15.72 1.81
C TYR A 98 -2.89 16.68 0.63
N GLN A 99 -3.44 16.20 -0.49
CA GLN A 99 -3.61 17.03 -1.68
C GLN A 99 -4.64 18.14 -1.45
N TYR A 100 -5.68 17.85 -0.67
CA TYR A 100 -6.68 18.87 -0.31
C TYR A 100 -6.02 20.05 0.40
N LEU A 101 -5.19 19.80 1.40
CA LEU A 101 -4.50 20.85 2.11
C LEU A 101 -3.59 21.67 1.20
N ARG A 102 -2.90 21.00 0.30
CA ARG A 102 -2.02 21.70 -0.65
C ARG A 102 -2.82 22.59 -1.60
N ARG A 103 -3.94 22.08 -2.12
CA ARG A 103 -4.79 22.87 -3.02
C ARG A 103 -5.39 24.07 -2.33
N GLN A 104 -5.84 23.90 -1.08
CA GLN A 104 -6.39 25.04 -0.31
C GLN A 104 -5.33 26.10 -0.07
N ALA A 105 -4.11 25.68 0.27
CA ALA A 105 -3.02 26.61 0.50
C ALA A 105 -2.64 27.38 -0.77
N ALA A 106 -2.55 26.69 -1.89
CA ALA A 106 -2.25 27.32 -3.18
C ALA A 106 -3.31 28.34 -3.59
N LYS A 107 -4.57 27.97 -3.37
CA LYS A 107 -5.69 28.85 -3.68
C LYS A 107 -5.66 30.14 -2.86
N ASN A 108 -5.20 30.05 -1.62
CA ASN A 108 -5.15 31.18 -0.70
C ASN A 108 -3.79 31.88 -0.65
N GLY A 109 -2.82 31.40 -1.42
CA GLY A 109 -1.48 31.97 -1.48
C GLY A 109 -0.67 31.82 -0.20
N VAL A 110 -0.90 30.75 0.56
CA VAL A 110 -0.24 30.52 1.85
C VAL A 110 0.46 29.17 1.86
N THR A 111 1.30 28.93 2.89
CA THR A 111 1.97 27.65 3.09
C THR A 111 0.96 26.60 3.57
N PRO A 112 1.03 25.35 3.06
CA PRO A 112 0.12 24.30 3.51
C PRO A 112 0.26 24.02 5.01
N ILE A 113 -0.88 23.72 5.64
CA ILE A 113 -0.91 23.31 7.04
C ILE A 113 -0.16 21.99 7.20
N GLN A 114 0.69 21.90 8.21
CA GLN A 114 1.41 20.67 8.52
C GLN A 114 0.47 19.70 9.23
N CYS A 115 0.18 18.59 8.58
CA CYS A 115 -0.66 17.54 9.15
C CYS A 115 0.12 16.23 9.10
N ASN A 116 0.54 15.71 10.25
CA ASN A 116 1.37 14.50 10.31
C ASN A 116 0.71 13.28 9.69
N PRO A 117 -0.56 12.94 10.00
CA PRO A 117 -1.20 11.80 9.34
C PRO A 117 -1.20 11.90 7.82
N CYS A 118 -1.45 13.10 7.28
CA CYS A 118 -1.47 13.31 5.83
C CYS A 118 -0.08 13.20 5.22
N ARG A 119 0.93 13.75 5.90
CA ARG A 119 2.31 13.66 5.42
C ARG A 119 2.78 12.20 5.35
N LEU A 120 2.44 11.42 6.37
CA LEU A 120 2.79 10.01 6.39
C LEU A 120 2.04 9.24 5.30
N ALA A 121 0.77 9.57 5.09
CA ALA A 121 -0.02 8.95 4.03
C ALA A 121 0.54 9.26 2.65
N HIS A 122 1.00 10.48 2.44
CA HIS A 122 1.62 10.90 1.18
C HIS A 122 2.92 10.11 0.95
N ASN A 123 3.74 9.92 1.98
CA ASN A 123 4.96 9.13 1.87
C ASN A 123 4.66 7.68 1.52
N LEU A 124 3.64 7.12 2.14
CA LEU A 124 3.20 5.75 1.84
C LEU A 124 2.71 5.64 0.40
N TYR A 125 1.92 6.61 -0.06
CA TYR A 125 1.43 6.66 -1.43
C TYR A 125 2.59 6.64 -2.43
N ASN A 126 3.65 7.39 -2.17
CA ASN A 126 4.81 7.43 -3.05
C ASN A 126 5.50 6.07 -3.15
N VAL A 127 5.61 5.35 -2.03
CA VAL A 127 6.18 3.99 -2.02
C VAL A 127 5.33 3.05 -2.87
N GLU A 128 4.01 3.10 -2.69
CA GLU A 128 3.08 2.26 -3.43
C GLU A 128 3.09 2.58 -4.92
N TYR A 129 3.13 3.87 -5.26
CA TYR A 129 3.16 4.31 -6.64
C TYR A 129 4.42 3.81 -7.35
N ASP A 130 5.58 3.91 -6.69
CA ASP A 130 6.83 3.43 -7.26
C ASP A 130 6.80 1.92 -7.49
N ALA A 131 6.19 1.18 -6.58
CA ALA A 131 6.04 -0.27 -6.74
C ALA A 131 5.14 -0.63 -7.91
N LEU A 132 4.10 0.17 -8.17
CA LEU A 132 3.16 -0.08 -9.26
C LEU A 132 3.67 0.33 -10.63
N LYS A 133 4.66 1.20 -10.67
CA LYS A 133 5.21 1.70 -11.92
C LYS A 133 5.94 0.66 -12.76
N LYS A 134 6.39 -0.40 -12.19
CA LYS A 134 7.20 -1.41 -12.89
C LYS A 134 6.36 -2.37 -13.71
#